data_488039f3e9b7a3cee1d825ddc4372865
#
_entry.id   488039f3e9b7a3cee1d825ddc4372865
#
_cell.length_a   1.000
_cell.length_b   1.000
_cell.length_c   1.000
_cell.angle_alpha   90.00
_cell.angle_beta   90.00
_cell.angle_gamma   90.00
#
_symmetry.space_group_name_H-M   'P 1'
#
loop_
_entity.id
_entity.type
_entity.pdbx_description
1 polymer ?
#
loop_
_entity_poly.entity_id
_entity_poly.type
_entity_poly.pdbx_seq_one_letter_code
_entity_poly.pdbx_strand_id
1 'polypeptide(L)'
;MMHIFIFNNASRAANYGIGTYVRLLSDGLLGRSGVKVSFVDMFSDVKEYSIADDERGCRHYQVPALFSGMENEPYCRNVFYFLARHIKAEDNERLVFHFNYFQHKPLASLLKGQYFDCRIVFTVHYLGRCFELKGNKTRFRELIAEEYQPKDDKERGLLASVENEKEFLHLADEVIVLSKDTQQILAEGYGVSSDKMHLVYNGLGDGLCFDKDKNVGNGRIILFVGRLDEIKGLNYLIHAFRHIADKYADIRLVVAGDGDFQLYLSQCRDLQGRVSFLGKVSSSEVEDVYRSAYIGVMPSFHEQCSYTAIEMMRHKIPLIGTDTTGLAEMLDATPELRVSIDEDNMMEEEFTERLVSCLDLLLSDEDAYQRAADAVGNDTVDKPMSRHRYEFLRDGRNRRIFMEKGVGFM
;
A
#
# COMPACT_ATOMS: atom_id res chain seq x y z
N MET A 1 -5.15 -30.06 5.37
CA MET A 1 -4.72 -28.85 6.10
C MET A 1 -4.02 -27.91 5.12
N MET A 2 -4.04 -26.58 5.34
CA MET A 2 -3.35 -25.59 4.51
C MET A 2 -2.24 -24.96 5.34
N HIS A 3 -1.01 -24.98 4.87
CA HIS A 3 0.12 -24.33 5.52
C HIS A 3 0.59 -23.15 4.66
N ILE A 4 0.43 -21.95 5.17
CA ILE A 4 0.74 -20.71 4.46
C ILE A 4 2.07 -20.16 4.99
N PHE A 5 3.04 -20.03 4.10
CA PHE A 5 4.30 -19.36 4.36
C PHE A 5 4.25 -17.96 3.81
N ILE A 6 4.31 -16.94 4.67
CA ILE A 6 4.29 -15.54 4.28
C ILE A 6 5.72 -15.02 4.22
N PHE A 7 6.16 -14.61 3.02
CA PHE A 7 7.49 -14.06 2.79
C PHE A 7 7.51 -12.57 3.04
N ASN A 8 8.35 -12.16 3.98
CA ASN A 8 8.53 -10.77 4.37
C ASN A 8 10.01 -10.38 4.30
N ASN A 9 10.28 -9.08 4.22
CA ASN A 9 11.63 -8.53 4.26
C ASN A 9 11.81 -7.68 5.51
N ALA A 10 12.97 -7.77 6.15
CA ALA A 10 13.42 -6.76 7.11
C ALA A 10 13.84 -5.48 6.35
N SER A 11 12.89 -4.76 5.81
CA SER A 11 13.10 -3.56 4.99
C SER A 11 12.29 -2.38 5.53
N ARG A 12 12.59 -1.17 5.05
CA ARG A 12 11.78 0.01 5.38
C ARG A 12 10.31 -0.20 5.03
N ALA A 13 9.99 -0.87 3.92
CA ALA A 13 8.61 -1.15 3.51
C ALA A 13 7.88 -2.08 4.49
N ALA A 14 8.58 -3.00 5.15
CA ALA A 14 8.02 -3.86 6.18
C ALA A 14 7.64 -3.14 7.48
N ASN A 15 8.16 -1.93 7.70
CA ASN A 15 7.79 -1.09 8.84
C ASN A 15 6.58 -0.19 8.57
N TYR A 16 6.00 -0.26 7.37
CA TYR A 16 4.88 0.58 6.90
C TYR A 16 3.75 -0.28 6.29
N GLY A 17 3.18 0.14 5.19
CA GLY A 17 2.01 -0.46 4.57
C GLY A 17 2.09 -1.98 4.34
N ILE A 18 3.22 -2.51 3.85
CA ILE A 18 3.38 -3.96 3.63
C ILE A 18 3.42 -4.70 4.98
N GLY A 19 4.13 -4.17 5.98
CA GLY A 19 4.15 -4.78 7.31
C GLY A 19 2.78 -4.77 7.99
N THR A 20 2.04 -3.67 7.87
CA THR A 20 0.65 -3.59 8.34
C THR A 20 -0.21 -4.65 7.63
N TYR A 21 -0.07 -4.78 6.30
CA TYR A 21 -0.74 -5.80 5.52
C TYR A 21 -0.44 -7.22 6.02
N VAL A 22 0.83 -7.57 6.16
CA VAL A 22 1.27 -8.90 6.62
C VAL A 22 0.73 -9.22 8.01
N ARG A 23 0.80 -8.26 8.94
CA ARG A 23 0.26 -8.40 10.29
C ARG A 23 -1.25 -8.66 10.27
N LEU A 24 -2.02 -7.80 9.62
CA LEU A 24 -3.48 -7.92 9.55
C LEU A 24 -3.92 -9.19 8.80
N LEU A 25 -3.17 -9.58 7.77
CA LEU A 25 -3.39 -10.84 7.06
C LEU A 25 -3.19 -12.03 7.99
N SER A 26 -2.08 -12.06 8.74
CA SER A 26 -1.80 -13.15 9.69
C SER A 26 -2.84 -13.23 10.78
N ASP A 27 -3.24 -12.09 11.37
CA ASP A 27 -4.28 -12.03 12.40
C ASP A 27 -5.62 -12.59 11.90
N GLY A 28 -5.97 -12.31 10.65
CA GLY A 28 -7.17 -12.86 10.02
C GLY A 28 -7.09 -14.34 9.64
N LEU A 29 -5.89 -14.91 9.54
CA LEU A 29 -5.68 -16.34 9.23
C LEU A 29 -5.57 -17.19 10.49
N LEU A 30 -4.99 -16.63 11.55
CA LEU A 30 -4.86 -17.30 12.83
C LEU A 30 -6.23 -17.60 13.43
N GLY A 31 -6.33 -18.77 14.05
CA GLY A 31 -7.60 -19.27 14.61
C GLY A 31 -8.56 -19.88 13.58
N ARG A 32 -8.27 -19.85 12.28
CA ARG A 32 -9.07 -20.59 11.27
C ARG A 32 -8.75 -22.09 11.32
N SER A 33 -9.78 -22.91 11.46
CA SER A 33 -9.65 -24.37 11.43
C SER A 33 -8.99 -24.81 10.12
N GLY A 34 -7.96 -25.66 10.24
CA GLY A 34 -7.24 -26.24 9.10
C GLY A 34 -6.26 -25.29 8.40
N VAL A 35 -5.92 -24.16 9.00
CA VAL A 35 -4.90 -23.22 8.50
C VAL A 35 -3.75 -23.13 9.52
N LYS A 36 -2.51 -23.25 9.02
CA LYS A 36 -1.27 -22.99 9.73
C LYS A 36 -0.53 -21.86 9.05
N VAL A 37 0.05 -20.95 9.81
CA VAL A 37 0.82 -19.81 9.28
C VAL A 37 2.26 -19.91 9.76
N SER A 38 3.19 -19.67 8.85
CA SER A 38 4.61 -19.47 9.14
C SER A 38 5.13 -18.24 8.39
N PHE A 39 6.17 -17.62 8.91
CA PHE A 39 6.84 -16.49 8.28
C PHE A 39 8.22 -16.88 7.78
N VAL A 40 8.62 -16.29 6.68
CA VAL A 40 10.00 -16.33 6.18
C VAL A 40 10.49 -14.88 6.18
N ASP A 41 11.29 -14.56 7.21
CA ASP A 41 11.79 -13.20 7.44
C ASP A 41 13.16 -13.06 6.77
N MET A 42 13.16 -12.55 5.54
CA MET A 42 14.34 -12.37 4.72
C MET A 42 15.05 -11.05 5.06
N PHE A 43 16.35 -11.02 4.90
CA PHE A 43 17.22 -9.87 5.25
C PHE A 43 17.07 -9.44 6.71
N SER A 44 16.81 -10.38 7.61
CA SER A 44 16.62 -10.09 9.03
C SER A 44 17.94 -9.74 9.74
N ASP A 45 17.82 -9.03 10.88
CA ASP A 45 18.96 -8.54 11.66
C ASP A 45 19.65 -9.64 12.51
N VAL A 46 19.24 -10.89 12.34
CA VAL A 46 19.86 -12.03 13.02
C VAL A 46 21.26 -12.29 12.46
N LYS A 47 22.15 -12.83 13.30
CA LYS A 47 23.53 -13.14 12.88
C LYS A 47 23.67 -14.44 12.09
N GLU A 48 22.74 -15.36 12.28
CA GLU A 48 22.73 -16.70 11.66
C GLU A 48 21.30 -17.13 11.36
N TYR A 49 21.15 -18.13 10.50
CA TYR A 49 19.85 -18.72 10.23
C TYR A 49 19.23 -19.26 11.52
N SER A 50 18.00 -18.88 11.80
CA SER A 50 17.29 -19.31 13.00
C SER A 50 15.84 -19.65 12.72
N ILE A 51 15.28 -20.49 13.59
CA ILE A 51 13.86 -20.86 13.60
C ILE A 51 13.35 -20.60 15.00
N ALA A 52 12.34 -19.78 15.14
CA ALA A 52 11.71 -19.44 16.41
C ALA A 52 10.19 -19.46 16.24
N ASP A 53 9.47 -19.79 17.29
CA ASP A 53 8.02 -19.66 17.33
C ASP A 53 7.67 -18.36 18.09
N ASP A 54 6.72 -17.57 17.58
CA ASP A 54 6.22 -16.38 18.24
C ASP A 54 5.16 -16.71 19.31
N GLU A 55 4.73 -15.71 20.08
CA GLU A 55 3.73 -15.86 21.15
C GLU A 55 2.37 -16.37 20.64
N ARG A 56 2.10 -16.22 19.33
CA ARG A 56 0.88 -16.68 18.67
C ARG A 56 1.01 -18.11 18.14
N GLY A 57 2.18 -18.74 18.31
CA GLY A 57 2.50 -20.07 17.80
C GLY A 57 2.84 -20.12 16.31
N CYS A 58 3.13 -18.99 15.69
CA CYS A 58 3.61 -18.93 14.32
C CYS A 58 5.10 -19.17 14.29
N ARG A 59 5.53 -20.00 13.34
CA ARG A 59 6.95 -20.28 13.11
C ARG A 59 7.59 -19.24 12.20
N HIS A 60 8.70 -18.69 12.64
CA HIS A 60 9.54 -17.75 11.92
C HIS A 60 10.82 -18.41 11.45
N TYR A 61 11.04 -18.42 10.14
CA TYR A 61 12.29 -18.79 9.50
C TYR A 61 13.07 -17.50 9.22
N GLN A 62 14.03 -17.20 10.08
CA GLN A 62 14.79 -15.95 10.02
C GLN A 62 16.05 -16.15 9.22
N VAL A 63 16.19 -15.38 8.14
CA VAL A 63 17.33 -15.44 7.22
C VAL A 63 18.09 -14.13 7.27
N PRO A 64 19.36 -14.14 7.72
CA PRO A 64 20.15 -12.92 7.83
C PRO A 64 20.46 -12.28 6.48
N ALA A 65 20.73 -10.97 6.50
CA ALA A 65 21.42 -10.31 5.42
C ALA A 65 22.91 -10.75 5.46
N LEU A 66 23.30 -11.68 4.58
CA LEU A 66 24.59 -12.38 4.69
C LEU A 66 25.79 -11.45 4.58
N PHE A 67 25.79 -10.50 3.63
CA PHE A 67 26.82 -9.45 3.49
C PHE A 67 26.32 -8.35 2.54
N SER A 68 26.93 -7.16 2.67
CA SER A 68 26.60 -6.01 1.81
C SER A 68 27.00 -6.28 0.36
N GLY A 69 26.09 -5.98 -0.58
CA GLY A 69 26.34 -6.15 -2.01
C GLY A 69 26.09 -7.58 -2.54
N MET A 70 25.53 -8.48 -1.74
CA MET A 70 25.11 -9.78 -2.24
C MET A 70 24.01 -9.64 -3.29
N GLU A 71 24.20 -10.26 -4.44
CA GLU A 71 23.18 -10.29 -5.48
C GLU A 71 21.94 -11.09 -5.02
N ASN A 72 20.79 -10.68 -5.53
CA ASN A 72 19.50 -11.21 -5.10
C ASN A 72 19.33 -12.71 -5.42
N GLU A 73 19.76 -13.16 -6.59
CA GLU A 73 19.58 -14.57 -6.99
C GLU A 73 20.37 -15.54 -6.12
N PRO A 74 21.70 -15.36 -5.87
CA PRO A 74 22.43 -16.17 -4.91
C PRO A 74 21.84 -16.14 -3.51
N TYR A 75 21.35 -15.00 -3.04
CA TYR A 75 20.65 -14.88 -1.76
C TYR A 75 19.40 -15.77 -1.72
N CYS A 76 18.51 -15.66 -2.69
CA CYS A 76 17.31 -16.48 -2.81
C CYS A 76 17.62 -17.97 -2.86
N ARG A 77 18.72 -18.35 -3.51
CA ARG A 77 19.18 -19.75 -3.55
C ARG A 77 19.60 -20.26 -2.17
N ASN A 78 20.30 -19.44 -1.39
CA ASN A 78 20.66 -19.80 -0.01
C ASN A 78 19.42 -19.94 0.89
N VAL A 79 18.46 -19.01 0.77
CA VAL A 79 17.17 -19.09 1.46
C VAL A 79 16.45 -20.40 1.10
N PHE A 80 16.42 -20.75 -0.19
CA PHE A 80 15.81 -21.99 -0.66
C PHE A 80 16.43 -23.23 -0.01
N TYR A 81 17.75 -23.35 0.02
CA TYR A 81 18.43 -24.50 0.66
C TYR A 81 18.13 -24.61 2.15
N PHE A 82 18.05 -23.47 2.84
CA PHE A 82 17.65 -23.45 4.24
C PHE A 82 16.21 -23.95 4.41
N LEU A 83 15.26 -23.41 3.64
CA LEU A 83 13.85 -23.79 3.72
C LEU A 83 13.61 -25.23 3.32
N ALA A 84 14.26 -25.74 2.27
CA ALA A 84 14.09 -27.12 1.79
C ALA A 84 14.49 -28.17 2.81
N ARG A 85 15.35 -27.84 3.78
CA ARG A 85 15.72 -28.75 4.89
C ARG A 85 14.65 -28.81 5.98
N HIS A 86 13.86 -27.74 6.12
CA HIS A 86 12.96 -27.59 7.26
C HIS A 86 11.48 -27.69 6.87
N ILE A 87 11.12 -27.33 5.63
CA ILE A 87 9.75 -27.49 5.15
C ILE A 87 9.58 -28.91 4.62
N LYS A 88 8.76 -29.69 5.31
CA LYS A 88 8.34 -31.03 4.87
C LYS A 88 6.84 -30.98 4.68
N ALA A 89 6.36 -31.30 3.47
CA ALA A 89 4.94 -31.49 3.25
C ALA A 89 4.48 -32.74 4.00
N GLU A 90 3.50 -32.60 4.87
CA GLU A 90 2.83 -33.74 5.52
C GLU A 90 1.76 -34.29 4.57
N ASP A 91 1.36 -35.54 4.75
CA ASP A 91 0.28 -36.16 3.99
C ASP A 91 -1.02 -35.33 4.14
N ASN A 92 -1.62 -34.96 3.00
CA ASN A 92 -2.79 -34.09 2.91
C ASN A 92 -2.59 -32.61 3.34
N GLU A 93 -1.34 -32.14 3.42
CA GLU A 93 -1.03 -30.73 3.63
C GLU A 93 -0.83 -30.03 2.28
N ARG A 94 -1.57 -28.94 2.05
CA ARG A 94 -1.36 -28.05 0.90
C ARG A 94 -0.45 -26.90 1.30
N LEU A 95 0.72 -26.80 0.66
CA LEU A 95 1.65 -25.70 0.86
C LEU A 95 1.24 -24.49 0.02
N VAL A 96 1.21 -23.33 0.65
CA VAL A 96 0.97 -22.03 0.01
C VAL A 96 2.14 -21.11 0.33
N PHE A 97 2.81 -20.63 -0.69
CA PHE A 97 3.89 -19.67 -0.58
C PHE A 97 3.40 -18.31 -1.01
N HIS A 98 3.20 -17.39 -0.04
CA HIS A 98 2.66 -16.07 -0.26
C HIS A 98 3.76 -15.01 -0.27
N PHE A 99 3.98 -14.39 -1.42
CA PHE A 99 5.00 -13.39 -1.66
C PHE A 99 4.40 -11.98 -1.73
N ASN A 100 5.20 -11.00 -1.29
CA ASN A 100 4.85 -9.58 -1.22
C ASN A 100 5.85 -8.67 -1.97
N TYR A 101 6.94 -9.23 -2.49
CA TYR A 101 8.03 -8.47 -3.12
C TYR A 101 8.49 -9.14 -4.40
N PHE A 102 8.59 -8.39 -5.50
CA PHE A 102 9.03 -8.90 -6.81
C PHE A 102 10.45 -9.49 -6.80
N GLN A 103 11.32 -8.97 -5.93
CA GLN A 103 12.68 -9.51 -5.77
C GLN A 103 12.74 -10.95 -5.31
N HIS A 104 11.64 -11.52 -4.79
CA HIS A 104 11.60 -12.94 -4.39
C HIS A 104 11.30 -13.90 -5.55
N LYS A 105 11.18 -13.44 -6.81
CA LYS A 105 10.92 -14.29 -7.98
C LYS A 105 11.85 -15.51 -8.06
N PRO A 106 13.20 -15.39 -7.90
CA PRO A 106 14.07 -16.55 -7.97
C PRO A 106 13.75 -17.62 -6.91
N LEU A 107 13.41 -17.18 -5.69
CA LEU A 107 13.01 -18.10 -4.61
C LEU A 107 11.67 -18.78 -4.92
N ALA A 108 10.69 -18.02 -5.42
CA ALA A 108 9.39 -18.58 -5.79
C ALA A 108 9.53 -19.66 -6.88
N SER A 109 10.39 -19.43 -7.88
CA SER A 109 10.68 -20.42 -8.93
C SER A 109 11.28 -21.70 -8.37
N LEU A 110 12.25 -21.59 -7.45
CA LEU A 110 12.89 -22.74 -6.81
C LEU A 110 11.89 -23.54 -5.94
N LEU A 111 11.05 -22.85 -5.16
CA LEU A 111 10.03 -23.49 -4.33
C LEU A 111 8.97 -24.19 -5.17
N LYS A 112 8.52 -23.56 -6.26
CA LYS A 112 7.55 -24.17 -7.19
C LYS A 112 8.14 -25.42 -7.87
N GLY A 113 9.42 -25.42 -8.19
CA GLY A 113 10.11 -26.58 -8.74
C GLY A 113 10.31 -27.73 -7.74
N GLN A 114 10.47 -27.41 -6.45
CA GLN A 114 10.69 -28.40 -5.38
C GLN A 114 9.40 -29.04 -4.87
N TYR A 115 8.32 -28.25 -4.74
CA TYR A 115 7.05 -28.67 -4.14
C TYR A 115 5.96 -28.72 -5.20
N PHE A 116 5.71 -29.87 -5.78
CA PHE A 116 4.87 -30.07 -6.97
C PHE A 116 3.42 -29.58 -6.78
N ASP A 117 2.84 -29.77 -5.60
CA ASP A 117 1.45 -29.40 -5.27
C ASP A 117 1.32 -28.06 -4.52
N CYS A 118 2.38 -27.26 -4.48
CA CYS A 118 2.33 -25.96 -3.82
C CYS A 118 1.53 -24.94 -4.66
N ARG A 119 1.07 -23.89 -3.98
CA ARG A 119 0.50 -22.70 -4.62
C ARG A 119 1.37 -21.49 -4.35
N ILE A 120 1.71 -20.77 -5.40
CA ILE A 120 2.37 -19.46 -5.31
C ILE A 120 1.29 -18.40 -5.36
N VAL A 121 1.16 -17.63 -4.27
CA VAL A 121 0.29 -16.46 -4.17
C VAL A 121 1.16 -15.22 -4.16
N PHE A 122 0.83 -14.22 -4.96
CA PHE A 122 1.54 -12.96 -4.98
C PHE A 122 0.58 -11.80 -4.72
N THR A 123 0.89 -10.91 -3.75
CA THR A 123 0.17 -9.66 -3.55
C THR A 123 0.93 -8.50 -4.17
N VAL A 124 0.27 -7.78 -5.07
CA VAL A 124 0.85 -6.62 -5.75
C VAL A 124 0.65 -5.38 -4.89
N HIS A 125 1.70 -5.00 -4.15
CA HIS A 125 1.71 -3.78 -3.34
C HIS A 125 2.16 -2.55 -4.12
N TYR A 126 2.99 -2.74 -5.12
CA TYR A 126 3.51 -1.69 -6.01
C TYR A 126 3.96 -2.30 -7.33
N LEU A 127 4.12 -1.46 -8.32
CA LEU A 127 4.77 -1.76 -9.60
C LEU A 127 5.91 -0.76 -9.78
N GLY A 128 7.07 -1.21 -10.28
CA GLY A 128 8.26 -0.37 -10.45
C GLY A 128 7.97 0.89 -11.28
N ARG A 129 7.12 0.76 -12.30
CA ARG A 129 6.68 1.89 -13.14
C ARG A 129 6.10 3.07 -12.34
N CYS A 130 5.47 2.80 -11.19
CA CYS A 130 4.82 3.85 -10.41
C CYS A 130 5.81 4.85 -9.83
N PHE A 131 7.00 4.40 -9.49
CA PHE A 131 8.08 5.27 -8.98
C PHE A 131 8.71 6.09 -10.11
N GLU A 132 8.91 5.48 -11.27
CA GLU A 132 9.58 6.12 -12.41
C GLU A 132 8.66 7.08 -13.19
N LEU A 133 7.39 6.72 -13.33
CA LEU A 133 6.40 7.45 -14.12
C LEU A 133 5.40 8.24 -13.28
N LYS A 134 5.57 8.27 -11.95
CA LYS A 134 4.67 8.99 -11.02
C LYS A 134 3.18 8.74 -11.33
N GLY A 135 2.82 7.50 -11.66
CA GLY A 135 1.44 7.11 -11.97
C GLY A 135 1.00 7.36 -13.42
N ASN A 136 1.80 7.99 -14.28
CA ASN A 136 1.45 8.28 -15.67
C ASN A 136 1.16 7.00 -16.47
N LYS A 137 -0.13 6.73 -16.71
CA LYS A 137 -0.62 5.54 -17.41
C LYS A 137 -0.46 5.66 -18.93
N THR A 138 -0.65 6.85 -19.46
CA THR A 138 -0.52 7.13 -20.90
C THR A 138 0.92 6.84 -21.32
N ARG A 139 1.89 7.41 -20.59
CA ARG A 139 3.31 7.15 -20.86
C ARG A 139 3.67 5.68 -20.69
N PHE A 140 3.10 5.00 -19.70
CA PHE A 140 3.33 3.56 -19.53
C PHE A 140 2.84 2.75 -20.73
N ARG A 141 1.63 3.03 -21.25
CA ARG A 141 1.09 2.34 -22.42
C ARG A 141 1.95 2.57 -23.68
N GLU A 142 2.47 3.78 -23.85
CA GLU A 142 3.41 4.07 -24.94
C GLU A 142 4.69 3.22 -24.83
N LEU A 143 5.28 3.15 -23.63
CA LEU A 143 6.54 2.45 -23.38
C LEU A 143 6.44 0.94 -23.61
N ILE A 144 5.29 0.33 -23.32
CA ILE A 144 5.09 -1.11 -23.50
C ILE A 144 4.53 -1.51 -24.88
N ALA A 145 4.30 -0.54 -25.79
CA ALA A 145 3.87 -0.84 -27.14
C ALA A 145 4.95 -1.62 -27.90
N GLU A 146 4.54 -2.63 -28.70
CA GLU A 146 5.45 -3.56 -29.39
C GLU A 146 6.53 -2.87 -30.25
N GLU A 147 6.20 -1.73 -30.85
CA GLU A 147 7.11 -1.00 -31.73
C GLU A 147 7.99 0.02 -31.00
N TYR A 148 7.80 0.18 -29.67
CA TYR A 148 8.53 1.18 -28.91
C TYR A 148 10.01 0.82 -28.73
N GLN A 149 10.87 1.78 -29.02
CA GLN A 149 12.32 1.65 -28.80
C GLN A 149 12.73 2.57 -27.64
N PRO A 150 13.34 2.03 -26.57
CA PRO A 150 13.76 2.84 -25.43
C PRO A 150 14.82 3.86 -25.82
N LYS A 151 14.62 5.12 -25.44
CA LYS A 151 15.44 6.26 -25.82
C LYS A 151 16.73 6.37 -25.01
N ASP A 152 16.70 5.88 -23.77
CA ASP A 152 17.81 5.99 -22.83
C ASP A 152 17.91 4.78 -21.88
N ASP A 153 18.90 4.79 -20.99
CA ASP A 153 19.13 3.73 -20.01
C ASP A 153 18.03 3.64 -18.96
N LYS A 154 17.36 4.75 -18.66
CA LYS A 154 16.26 4.80 -17.69
C LYS A 154 15.04 4.04 -18.23
N GLU A 155 14.65 4.30 -19.46
CA GLU A 155 13.56 3.57 -20.13
C GLU A 155 13.90 2.09 -20.31
N ARG A 156 15.15 1.76 -20.67
CA ARG A 156 15.61 0.35 -20.73
C ARG A 156 15.50 -0.34 -19.38
N GLY A 157 15.93 0.33 -18.31
CA GLY A 157 15.81 -0.19 -16.96
C GLY A 157 14.37 -0.41 -16.51
N LEU A 158 13.49 0.53 -16.83
CA LEU A 158 12.06 0.41 -16.55
C LEU A 158 11.43 -0.77 -17.29
N LEU A 159 11.68 -0.93 -18.57
CA LEU A 159 11.16 -2.05 -19.38
C LEU A 159 11.69 -3.39 -18.88
N ALA A 160 12.97 -3.48 -18.49
CA ALA A 160 13.54 -4.66 -17.87
C ALA A 160 12.85 -5.00 -16.52
N SER A 161 12.53 -3.98 -15.71
CA SER A 161 11.76 -4.15 -14.49
C SER A 161 10.35 -4.69 -14.76
N VAL A 162 9.66 -4.12 -15.75
CA VAL A 162 8.32 -4.58 -16.18
C VAL A 162 8.36 -6.04 -16.61
N GLU A 163 9.35 -6.44 -17.39
CA GLU A 163 9.48 -7.83 -17.84
C GLU A 163 9.74 -8.79 -16.67
N ASN A 164 10.61 -8.42 -15.73
CA ASN A 164 10.84 -9.20 -14.52
C ASN A 164 9.58 -9.33 -13.64
N GLU A 165 8.77 -8.28 -13.56
CA GLU A 165 7.47 -8.29 -12.87
C GLU A 165 6.48 -9.21 -13.59
N LYS A 166 6.39 -9.14 -14.94
CA LYS A 166 5.56 -10.03 -15.77
C LYS A 166 5.89 -11.49 -15.50
N GLU A 167 7.17 -11.85 -15.55
CA GLU A 167 7.61 -13.22 -15.31
C GLU A 167 7.15 -13.74 -13.94
N PHE A 168 7.24 -12.92 -12.88
CA PHE A 168 6.76 -13.35 -11.57
C PHE A 168 5.24 -13.48 -11.51
N LEU A 169 4.52 -12.54 -12.08
CA LEU A 169 3.06 -12.57 -12.13
C LEU A 169 2.54 -13.80 -12.90
N HIS A 170 3.24 -14.19 -13.98
CA HIS A 170 2.92 -15.40 -14.72
C HIS A 170 3.28 -16.68 -13.97
N LEU A 171 4.37 -16.68 -13.18
CA LEU A 171 4.78 -17.80 -12.32
C LEU A 171 3.77 -18.05 -11.19
N ALA A 172 3.19 -16.99 -10.61
CA ALA A 172 2.21 -17.08 -9.54
C ALA A 172 0.96 -17.84 -10.01
N ASP A 173 0.38 -18.65 -9.14
CA ASP A 173 -0.89 -19.34 -9.40
C ASP A 173 -2.07 -18.42 -9.15
N GLU A 174 -1.95 -17.54 -8.15
CA GLU A 174 -2.96 -16.57 -7.78
C GLU A 174 -2.30 -15.20 -7.52
N VAL A 175 -2.94 -14.14 -7.97
CA VAL A 175 -2.47 -12.76 -7.82
C VAL A 175 -3.52 -11.94 -7.06
N ILE A 176 -3.16 -11.41 -5.91
CA ILE A 176 -4.02 -10.49 -5.14
C ILE A 176 -3.69 -9.08 -5.59
N VAL A 177 -4.72 -8.34 -6.01
CA VAL A 177 -4.65 -6.93 -6.36
C VAL A 177 -5.45 -6.10 -5.35
N LEU A 178 -4.97 -4.91 -5.04
CA LEU A 178 -5.51 -4.07 -3.98
C LEU A 178 -6.39 -2.92 -4.52
N SER A 179 -6.53 -2.81 -5.85
CA SER A 179 -7.36 -1.81 -6.52
C SER A 179 -7.82 -2.32 -7.89
N LYS A 180 -8.94 -1.82 -8.39
CA LYS A 180 -9.42 -2.06 -9.76
C LYS A 180 -8.44 -1.52 -10.80
N ASP A 181 -7.84 -0.36 -10.51
CA ASP A 181 -6.82 0.25 -11.34
C ASP A 181 -5.64 -0.70 -11.57
N THR A 182 -5.10 -1.29 -10.50
CA THR A 182 -4.03 -2.28 -10.62
C THR A 182 -4.49 -3.52 -11.37
N GLN A 183 -5.72 -4.00 -11.13
CA GLN A 183 -6.28 -5.14 -11.86
C GLN A 183 -6.31 -4.87 -13.37
N GLN A 184 -6.77 -3.68 -13.77
CA GLN A 184 -6.82 -3.28 -15.17
C GLN A 184 -5.41 -3.20 -15.79
N ILE A 185 -4.48 -2.56 -15.11
CA ILE A 185 -3.10 -2.41 -15.59
C ILE A 185 -2.40 -3.77 -15.75
N LEU A 186 -2.61 -4.69 -14.82
CA LEU A 186 -2.04 -6.04 -14.93
C LEU A 186 -2.64 -6.83 -16.11
N ALA A 187 -3.93 -6.67 -16.37
CA ALA A 187 -4.55 -7.29 -17.54
C ALA A 187 -4.03 -6.70 -18.86
N GLU A 188 -4.02 -5.37 -18.99
CA GLU A 188 -3.68 -4.66 -20.23
C GLU A 188 -2.17 -4.65 -20.51
N GLY A 189 -1.37 -4.32 -19.48
CA GLY A 189 0.06 -4.06 -19.66
C GLY A 189 0.97 -5.23 -19.33
N TYR A 190 0.53 -6.16 -18.46
CA TYR A 190 1.31 -7.31 -18.02
C TYR A 190 0.77 -8.63 -18.55
N GLY A 191 -0.37 -8.64 -19.24
CA GLY A 191 -0.97 -9.85 -19.82
C GLY A 191 -1.42 -10.87 -18.76
N VAL A 192 -1.70 -10.44 -17.52
CA VAL A 192 -2.15 -11.34 -16.45
C VAL A 192 -3.61 -11.67 -16.68
N SER A 193 -3.93 -12.96 -16.72
CA SER A 193 -5.31 -13.43 -16.91
C SER A 193 -6.21 -13.06 -15.74
N SER A 194 -7.43 -12.61 -16.02
CA SER A 194 -8.40 -12.18 -15.00
C SER A 194 -8.82 -13.29 -14.04
N ASP A 195 -8.75 -14.55 -14.47
CA ASP A 195 -9.08 -15.71 -13.63
C ASP A 195 -8.02 -16.01 -12.54
N LYS A 196 -6.81 -15.46 -12.69
CA LYS A 196 -5.74 -15.51 -11.67
C LYS A 196 -5.81 -14.34 -10.69
N MET A 197 -6.52 -13.26 -11.01
CA MET A 197 -6.53 -12.04 -10.24
C MET A 197 -7.71 -11.96 -9.27
N HIS A 198 -7.41 -11.66 -8.02
CA HIS A 198 -8.38 -11.48 -6.95
C HIS A 198 -8.29 -10.06 -6.40
N LEU A 199 -9.35 -9.26 -6.62
CA LEU A 199 -9.46 -7.93 -6.05
C LEU A 199 -9.82 -8.04 -4.57
N VAL A 200 -8.90 -7.65 -3.70
CA VAL A 200 -9.08 -7.68 -2.24
C VAL A 200 -8.53 -6.39 -1.65
N TYR A 201 -9.39 -5.45 -1.36
CA TYR A 201 -8.99 -4.18 -0.75
C TYR A 201 -8.34 -4.37 0.62
N ASN A 202 -7.45 -3.45 0.98
CA ASN A 202 -7.00 -3.33 2.35
C ASN A 202 -8.17 -2.94 3.27
N GLY A 203 -8.06 -3.27 4.56
CA GLY A 203 -9.00 -2.86 5.58
C GLY A 203 -8.34 -2.93 6.95
N LEU A 204 -8.90 -2.29 7.93
CA LEU A 204 -8.52 -2.40 9.32
C LEU A 204 -9.41 -3.45 10.01
N GLY A 205 -8.92 -4.05 11.09
CA GLY A 205 -9.74 -4.92 11.94
C GLY A 205 -10.89 -4.15 12.59
N ASP A 206 -11.86 -4.90 13.15
CA ASP A 206 -13.00 -4.33 13.87
C ASP A 206 -12.50 -3.44 15.03
N GLY A 207 -12.38 -2.17 14.81
CA GLY A 207 -12.00 -1.16 15.78
C GLY A 207 -13.08 -0.09 15.84
N LEU A 208 -13.25 0.51 17.01
CA LEU A 208 -14.21 1.58 17.20
C LEU A 208 -13.94 2.74 16.24
N CYS A 209 -15.00 3.27 15.59
CA CYS A 209 -14.95 4.63 15.07
C CYS A 209 -14.76 5.57 16.25
N PHE A 210 -13.75 6.40 16.22
CA PHE A 210 -13.52 7.37 17.28
C PHE A 210 -14.22 8.67 16.90
N ASP A 211 -15.06 9.18 17.83
CA ASP A 211 -15.56 10.52 17.69
C ASP A 211 -14.40 11.51 17.81
N LYS A 212 -14.39 12.52 16.96
CA LYS A 212 -13.42 13.60 17.03
C LYS A 212 -13.52 14.33 18.38
N ASP A 213 -12.38 14.58 18.99
CA ASP A 213 -12.29 15.57 20.06
C ASP A 213 -12.52 16.95 19.44
N LYS A 214 -13.77 17.45 19.52
CA LYS A 214 -14.18 18.76 19.00
C LYS A 214 -13.48 19.95 19.67
N ASN A 215 -12.62 19.70 20.67
CA ASN A 215 -12.04 20.71 21.55
C ASN A 215 -10.51 20.75 21.55
N VAL A 216 -9.86 20.62 20.41
CA VAL A 216 -8.43 20.97 20.38
C VAL A 216 -8.32 22.48 20.10
N GLY A 217 -8.18 23.26 21.16
CA GLY A 217 -8.08 24.74 21.12
C GLY A 217 -6.86 25.32 20.41
N ASN A 218 -6.28 24.60 19.44
CA ASN A 218 -5.06 24.93 18.70
C ASN A 218 -5.29 25.21 17.22
N GLY A 219 -6.53 25.49 16.79
CA GLY A 219 -6.86 25.74 15.39
C GLY A 219 -7.18 24.47 14.59
N ARG A 220 -7.51 24.64 13.30
CA ARG A 220 -7.85 23.55 12.38
C ARG A 220 -6.59 22.93 11.81
N ILE A 221 -6.36 21.62 12.09
CA ILE A 221 -5.17 20.91 11.66
C ILE A 221 -5.40 20.28 10.28
N ILE A 222 -4.57 20.66 9.32
CA ILE A 222 -4.39 19.98 8.05
C ILE A 222 -3.30 18.93 8.27
N LEU A 223 -3.63 17.67 8.05
CA LEU A 223 -2.77 16.53 8.41
C LEU A 223 -2.25 15.81 7.17
N PHE A 224 -0.93 15.61 7.13
CA PHE A 224 -0.26 14.66 6.25
C PHE A 224 0.35 13.52 7.07
N VAL A 225 0.05 12.27 6.72
CA VAL A 225 0.69 11.09 7.31
C VAL A 225 1.26 10.22 6.20
N GLY A 226 2.56 9.96 6.24
CA GLY A 226 3.21 9.12 5.24
C GLY A 226 4.73 9.25 5.22
N ARG A 227 5.38 8.44 4.41
CA ARG A 227 6.81 8.59 4.16
C ARG A 227 7.08 9.92 3.45
N LEU A 228 8.21 10.54 3.78
CA LEU A 228 8.62 11.80 3.16
C LEU A 228 9.40 11.54 1.86
N ASP A 229 8.77 10.78 0.96
CA ASP A 229 9.29 10.48 -0.37
C ASP A 229 8.60 11.38 -1.42
N GLU A 230 9.28 11.69 -2.51
CA GLU A 230 8.76 12.57 -3.58
C GLU A 230 7.39 12.09 -4.12
N ILE A 231 7.19 10.77 -4.23
CA ILE A 231 5.94 10.17 -4.72
C ILE A 231 4.73 10.46 -3.82
N LYS A 232 4.95 10.90 -2.57
CA LYS A 232 3.89 11.27 -1.62
C LYS A 232 3.44 12.72 -1.74
N GLY A 233 4.13 13.53 -2.53
CA GLY A 233 3.70 14.87 -2.93
C GLY A 233 3.67 15.92 -1.82
N LEU A 234 4.40 15.74 -0.70
CA LEU A 234 4.41 16.68 0.42
C LEU A 234 4.84 18.10 0.02
N ASN A 235 5.74 18.25 -0.94
CA ASN A 235 6.17 19.55 -1.47
C ASN A 235 4.96 20.36 -2.00
N TYR A 236 4.08 19.73 -2.75
CA TYR A 236 2.87 20.39 -3.29
C TYR A 236 1.90 20.80 -2.18
N LEU A 237 1.76 19.98 -1.14
CA LEU A 237 0.95 20.34 0.03
C LEU A 237 1.55 21.55 0.77
N ILE A 238 2.86 21.63 0.93
CA ILE A 238 3.53 22.80 1.56
C ILE A 238 3.28 24.05 0.74
N HIS A 239 3.36 23.98 -0.60
CA HIS A 239 3.07 25.09 -1.49
C HIS A 239 1.59 25.52 -1.38
N ALA A 240 0.65 24.57 -1.44
CA ALA A 240 -0.77 24.84 -1.26
C ALA A 240 -1.09 25.43 0.12
N PHE A 241 -0.46 24.89 1.18
CA PHE A 241 -0.63 25.40 2.54
C PHE A 241 -0.15 26.87 2.66
N ARG A 242 0.93 27.23 2.01
CA ARG A 242 1.42 28.63 2.00
C ARG A 242 0.36 29.58 1.45
N HIS A 243 -0.26 29.24 0.31
CA HIS A 243 -1.31 30.06 -0.29
C HIS A 243 -2.56 30.18 0.61
N ILE A 244 -2.97 29.08 1.23
CA ILE A 244 -4.20 29.07 2.04
C ILE A 244 -3.96 29.67 3.44
N ALA A 245 -2.74 29.63 3.94
CA ALA A 245 -2.37 30.16 5.25
C ALA A 245 -2.56 31.67 5.38
N ASP A 246 -2.43 32.42 4.29
CA ASP A 246 -2.68 33.86 4.29
C ASP A 246 -4.15 34.19 4.48
N LYS A 247 -5.05 33.30 4.01
CA LYS A 247 -6.51 33.48 4.12
C LYS A 247 -7.07 33.05 5.48
N TYR A 248 -6.48 32.00 6.09
CA TYR A 248 -6.97 31.41 7.34
C TYR A 248 -5.89 31.44 8.43
N ALA A 249 -6.08 32.31 9.44
CA ALA A 249 -5.10 32.49 10.51
C ALA A 249 -5.06 31.30 11.51
N ASP A 250 -6.13 30.53 11.59
CA ASP A 250 -6.34 29.44 12.56
C ASP A 250 -5.94 28.05 12.06
N ILE A 251 -5.39 27.91 10.84
CA ILE A 251 -4.95 26.61 10.31
C ILE A 251 -3.50 26.33 10.64
N ARG A 252 -3.19 25.04 10.78
CA ARG A 252 -1.83 24.50 10.98
C ARG A 252 -1.63 23.27 10.10
N LEU A 253 -0.42 23.11 9.56
CA LEU A 253 -0.02 21.88 8.88
C LEU A 253 0.77 20.99 9.84
N VAL A 254 0.32 19.76 10.02
CA VAL A 254 1.03 18.73 10.79
C VAL A 254 1.45 17.63 9.85
N VAL A 255 2.73 17.28 9.88
CA VAL A 255 3.37 16.27 9.05
C VAL A 255 3.91 15.16 9.95
N ALA A 256 3.33 13.96 9.85
CA ALA A 256 3.80 12.78 10.58
C ALA A 256 4.34 11.74 9.59
N GLY A 257 5.57 11.28 9.83
CA GLY A 257 6.20 10.27 8.99
C GLY A 257 7.72 10.34 9.01
N ASP A 258 8.32 9.35 8.37
CA ASP A 258 9.76 9.14 8.35
C ASP A 258 10.34 9.50 6.97
N GLY A 259 11.51 10.11 6.97
CA GLY A 259 12.26 10.52 5.79
C GLY A 259 13.18 11.69 6.06
N ASP A 260 13.79 12.20 5.03
CA ASP A 260 14.61 13.42 5.12
C ASP A 260 13.71 14.67 5.12
N PHE A 261 13.30 15.09 6.33
CA PHE A 261 12.48 16.29 6.48
C PHE A 261 13.27 17.60 6.42
N GLN A 262 14.59 17.58 6.40
CA GLN A 262 15.41 18.81 6.26
C GLN A 262 15.12 19.53 4.93
N LEU A 263 14.91 18.76 3.87
CA LEU A 263 14.50 19.29 2.56
C LEU A 263 13.19 20.10 2.68
N TYR A 264 12.21 19.54 3.38
CA TYR A 264 10.89 20.17 3.54
C TYR A 264 10.91 21.31 4.56
N LEU A 265 11.71 21.22 5.64
CA LEU A 265 11.90 22.31 6.60
C LEU A 265 12.43 23.57 5.92
N SER A 266 13.34 23.41 4.97
CA SER A 266 13.89 24.56 4.22
C SER A 266 12.83 25.32 3.44
N GLN A 267 11.79 24.60 2.95
CA GLN A 267 10.65 25.17 2.25
C GLN A 267 9.63 25.86 3.17
N CYS A 268 9.68 25.61 4.49
CA CYS A 268 8.72 26.15 5.46
C CYS A 268 9.24 27.36 6.25
N ARG A 269 10.34 28.01 5.81
CA ARG A 269 10.97 29.10 6.57
C ARG A 269 10.05 30.30 6.81
N ASP A 270 9.19 30.61 5.85
CA ASP A 270 8.16 31.67 5.89
C ASP A 270 6.91 31.25 6.69
N LEU A 271 6.74 29.96 6.95
CA LEU A 271 5.59 29.36 7.64
C LEU A 271 5.89 29.02 9.11
N GLN A 272 6.85 29.72 9.72
CA GLN A 272 7.28 29.45 11.09
C GLN A 272 6.11 29.46 12.09
N GLY A 273 6.07 28.42 12.96
CA GLY A 273 5.03 28.25 13.95
C GLY A 273 3.69 27.75 13.38
N ARG A 274 3.54 27.56 12.07
CA ARG A 274 2.33 27.06 11.42
C ARG A 274 2.49 25.65 10.82
N VAL A 275 3.73 25.15 10.71
CA VAL A 275 4.05 23.81 10.23
C VAL A 275 4.81 23.05 11.31
N SER A 276 4.37 21.83 11.61
CA SER A 276 5.01 20.96 12.58
C SER A 276 5.35 19.61 11.97
N PHE A 277 6.61 19.19 12.08
CA PHE A 277 7.08 17.86 11.68
C PHE A 277 7.24 16.99 12.93
N LEU A 278 6.45 15.91 13.02
CA LEU A 278 6.44 15.01 14.18
C LEU A 278 7.47 13.88 14.05
N GLY A 279 8.04 13.68 12.84
CA GLY A 279 8.86 12.50 12.57
C GLY A 279 8.03 11.22 12.56
N LYS A 280 8.70 10.09 12.78
CA LYS A 280 8.04 8.80 12.90
C LYS A 280 7.31 8.70 14.23
N VAL A 281 5.99 8.59 14.20
CA VAL A 281 5.13 8.39 15.37
C VAL A 281 4.81 6.91 15.57
N SER A 282 4.62 6.48 16.80
CA SER A 282 4.17 5.13 17.12
C SER A 282 2.69 4.93 16.77
N SER A 283 2.24 3.68 16.74
CA SER A 283 0.83 3.36 16.45
C SER A 283 -0.15 3.95 17.47
N SER A 284 0.27 4.14 18.72
CA SER A 284 -0.56 4.80 19.75
C SER A 284 -0.60 6.31 19.58
N GLU A 285 0.54 6.93 19.24
CA GLU A 285 0.62 8.38 19.03
C GLU A 285 -0.11 8.82 17.76
N VAL A 286 -0.11 8.00 16.70
CA VAL A 286 -0.79 8.33 15.45
C VAL A 286 -2.30 8.44 15.62
N GLU A 287 -2.89 7.68 16.55
CA GLU A 287 -4.32 7.76 16.88
C GLU A 287 -4.67 9.16 17.43
N ASP A 288 -3.84 9.72 18.31
CA ASP A 288 -4.05 11.07 18.85
C ASP A 288 -3.88 12.14 17.78
N VAL A 289 -2.94 11.91 16.84
CA VAL A 289 -2.75 12.79 15.68
C VAL A 289 -4.00 12.79 14.78
N TYR A 290 -4.59 11.62 14.50
CA TYR A 290 -5.84 11.52 13.74
C TYR A 290 -7.01 12.20 14.46
N ARG A 291 -7.18 12.01 15.78
CA ARG A 291 -8.25 12.66 16.55
C ARG A 291 -8.19 14.18 16.49
N SER A 292 -6.97 14.75 16.43
CA SER A 292 -6.76 16.19 16.35
C SER A 292 -6.94 16.78 14.95
N ALA A 293 -6.98 15.96 13.92
CA ALA A 293 -7.00 16.41 12.54
C ALA A 293 -8.36 16.96 12.11
N TYR A 294 -8.35 18.08 11.37
CA TYR A 294 -9.52 18.66 10.74
C TYR A 294 -9.68 18.16 9.30
N ILE A 295 -8.64 18.25 8.48
CA ILE A 295 -8.59 17.76 7.09
C ILE A 295 -7.38 16.85 6.94
N GLY A 296 -7.55 15.71 6.28
CA GLY A 296 -6.46 14.86 5.80
C GLY A 296 -6.09 15.19 4.36
N VAL A 297 -4.80 15.21 4.04
CA VAL A 297 -4.36 15.45 2.66
C VAL A 297 -3.33 14.39 2.25
N MET A 298 -3.61 13.72 1.14
CA MET A 298 -2.75 12.71 0.53
C MET A 298 -2.50 13.04 -0.95
N PRO A 299 -1.57 13.95 -1.26
CA PRO A 299 -1.28 14.37 -2.64
C PRO A 299 -0.34 13.38 -3.33
N SER A 300 -0.55 12.10 -3.09
CA SER A 300 0.30 11.00 -3.56
C SER A 300 0.10 10.74 -5.04
N PHE A 301 1.19 10.54 -5.78
CA PHE A 301 1.14 10.16 -7.20
C PHE A 301 0.83 8.68 -7.42
N HIS A 302 0.93 7.87 -6.38
CA HIS A 302 0.58 6.45 -6.43
C HIS A 302 0.18 5.93 -5.05
N GLU A 303 -1.02 5.37 -4.98
CA GLU A 303 -1.54 4.59 -3.86
C GLU A 303 -2.40 3.45 -4.43
N GLN A 304 -2.21 2.23 -3.96
CA GLN A 304 -3.09 1.13 -4.38
C GLN A 304 -4.33 1.04 -3.50
N CYS A 305 -4.12 0.90 -2.20
CA CYS A 305 -5.17 0.92 -1.19
C CYS A 305 -4.52 1.34 0.13
N SER A 306 -4.49 2.63 0.39
CA SER A 306 -3.70 3.22 1.46
C SER A 306 -4.29 2.94 2.84
N TYR A 307 -3.50 2.38 3.75
CA TYR A 307 -3.88 2.26 5.16
C TYR A 307 -4.09 3.63 5.81
N THR A 308 -3.24 4.60 5.52
CA THR A 308 -3.38 5.97 6.02
C THR A 308 -4.72 6.59 5.62
N ALA A 309 -5.16 6.40 4.36
CA ALA A 309 -6.47 6.86 3.93
C ALA A 309 -7.59 6.17 4.72
N ILE A 310 -7.51 4.83 4.88
CA ILE A 310 -8.51 4.06 5.64
C ILE A 310 -8.55 4.53 7.11
N GLU A 311 -7.38 4.79 7.72
CA GLU A 311 -7.27 5.30 9.08
C GLU A 311 -7.90 6.69 9.23
N MET A 312 -7.62 7.62 8.31
CA MET A 312 -8.25 8.94 8.28
C MET A 312 -9.77 8.85 8.11
N MET A 313 -10.25 8.02 7.16
CA MET A 313 -11.66 7.79 6.93
C MET A 313 -12.36 7.21 8.18
N ARG A 314 -11.73 6.27 8.87
CA ARG A 314 -12.24 5.69 10.12
C ARG A 314 -12.42 6.75 11.22
N HIS A 315 -11.58 7.78 11.23
CA HIS A 315 -11.69 8.92 12.12
C HIS A 315 -12.65 10.02 11.59
N LYS A 316 -13.39 9.75 10.51
CA LYS A 316 -14.29 10.72 9.86
C LYS A 316 -13.58 12.03 9.50
N ILE A 317 -12.32 11.94 9.08
CA ILE A 317 -11.55 13.09 8.63
C ILE A 317 -11.82 13.24 7.13
N PRO A 318 -12.38 14.37 6.66
CA PRO A 318 -12.47 14.67 5.24
C PRO A 318 -11.10 14.52 4.60
N LEU A 319 -11.01 13.76 3.51
CA LEU A 319 -9.75 13.42 2.87
C LEU A 319 -9.67 14.04 1.48
N ILE A 320 -8.67 14.89 1.27
CA ILE A 320 -8.27 15.37 -0.05
C ILE A 320 -7.19 14.43 -0.59
N GLY A 321 -7.36 13.93 -1.79
CA GLY A 321 -6.39 13.04 -2.42
C GLY A 321 -6.36 13.19 -3.93
N THR A 322 -5.41 12.54 -4.58
CA THR A 322 -5.30 12.56 -6.03
C THR A 322 -6.30 11.61 -6.69
N ASP A 323 -6.64 11.90 -7.94
CA ASP A 323 -7.54 11.08 -8.76
C ASP A 323 -6.83 9.88 -9.42
N THR A 324 -5.60 9.57 -9.02
CA THR A 324 -4.83 8.49 -9.61
C THR A 324 -4.93 7.20 -8.82
N THR A 325 -4.78 6.09 -9.53
CA THR A 325 -4.67 4.73 -8.98
C THR A 325 -5.78 4.38 -7.98
N GLY A 326 -5.49 3.57 -6.97
CA GLY A 326 -6.49 3.14 -6.00
C GLY A 326 -6.99 4.23 -5.05
N LEU A 327 -6.30 5.37 -4.92
CA LEU A 327 -6.79 6.49 -4.09
C LEU A 327 -8.05 7.11 -4.68
N ALA A 328 -8.14 7.22 -6.01
CA ALA A 328 -9.35 7.66 -6.69
C ALA A 328 -10.57 6.79 -6.33
N GLU A 329 -10.37 5.47 -6.24
CA GLU A 329 -11.44 4.53 -5.86
C GLU A 329 -11.88 4.71 -4.39
N MET A 330 -10.95 5.08 -3.52
CA MET A 330 -11.25 5.32 -2.11
C MET A 330 -12.03 6.61 -1.89
N LEU A 331 -11.93 7.57 -2.82
CA LEU A 331 -12.61 8.87 -2.79
C LEU A 331 -13.86 8.91 -3.70
N ASP A 332 -14.44 7.76 -4.06
CA ASP A 332 -15.63 7.72 -4.92
C ASP A 332 -16.84 8.46 -4.33
N ALA A 333 -16.97 8.48 -3.01
CA ALA A 333 -18.04 9.17 -2.31
C ALA A 333 -17.84 10.72 -2.22
N THR A 334 -16.62 11.20 -2.50
CA THR A 334 -16.25 12.63 -2.41
C THR A 334 -15.43 13.06 -3.63
N PRO A 335 -16.01 12.99 -4.84
CA PRO A 335 -15.28 13.27 -6.08
C PRO A 335 -14.76 14.72 -6.17
N GLU A 336 -15.39 15.66 -5.49
CA GLU A 336 -14.98 17.06 -5.39
C GLU A 336 -13.68 17.27 -4.59
N LEU A 337 -13.26 16.28 -3.82
CA LEU A 337 -12.00 16.30 -3.07
C LEU A 337 -10.87 15.56 -3.78
N ARG A 338 -11.09 15.12 -5.02
CA ARG A 338 -10.06 14.53 -5.86
C ARG A 338 -9.30 15.62 -6.61
N VAL A 339 -8.01 15.65 -6.40
CA VAL A 339 -7.10 16.52 -7.14
C VAL A 339 -6.64 15.79 -8.39
N SER A 340 -7.05 16.27 -9.55
CA SER A 340 -6.66 15.68 -10.82
C SER A 340 -5.17 15.87 -11.08
N ILE A 341 -4.53 14.79 -11.51
CA ILE A 341 -3.16 14.81 -12.02
C ILE A 341 -3.25 14.73 -13.54
N ASP A 342 -2.80 15.79 -14.22
CA ASP A 342 -2.62 15.72 -15.66
C ASP A 342 -1.44 14.77 -15.95
N GLU A 343 -1.73 13.63 -16.56
CA GLU A 343 -0.76 12.57 -16.81
C GLU A 343 0.35 13.01 -17.79
N ASP A 344 0.09 13.97 -18.67
CA ASP A 344 1.01 14.31 -19.76
C ASP A 344 1.86 15.57 -19.50
N ASN A 345 1.35 16.56 -18.75
CA ASN A 345 2.01 17.84 -18.52
C ASN A 345 1.62 18.47 -17.18
N MET A 346 1.78 17.74 -16.07
CA MET A 346 1.44 18.32 -14.79
C MET A 346 2.30 19.55 -14.48
N MET A 347 1.69 20.72 -14.63
CA MET A 347 2.27 21.97 -14.12
C MET A 347 2.16 21.97 -12.61
N GLU A 348 3.28 22.15 -11.92
CA GLU A 348 3.33 22.18 -10.46
C GLU A 348 2.38 23.23 -9.87
N GLU A 349 2.24 24.36 -10.54
CA GLU A 349 1.32 25.44 -10.19
C GLU A 349 -0.15 24.98 -10.25
N GLU A 350 -0.56 24.32 -11.33
CA GLU A 350 -1.95 23.88 -11.52
C GLU A 350 -2.36 22.82 -10.48
N PHE A 351 -1.49 21.86 -10.18
CA PHE A 351 -1.73 20.87 -9.12
C PHE A 351 -1.86 21.54 -7.75
N THR A 352 -0.99 22.52 -7.47
CA THR A 352 -1.03 23.30 -6.22
C THR A 352 -2.34 24.11 -6.12
N GLU A 353 -2.79 24.76 -7.19
CA GLU A 353 -4.04 25.51 -7.22
C GLU A 353 -5.27 24.62 -6.97
N ARG A 354 -5.28 23.41 -7.52
CA ARG A 354 -6.34 22.42 -7.27
C ARG A 354 -6.37 21.99 -5.80
N LEU A 355 -5.20 21.73 -5.18
CA LEU A 355 -5.11 21.47 -3.75
C LEU A 355 -5.62 22.63 -2.91
N VAL A 356 -5.28 23.89 -3.26
CA VAL A 356 -5.78 25.11 -2.62
C VAL A 356 -7.30 25.17 -2.70
N SER A 357 -7.87 24.88 -3.88
CA SER A 357 -9.32 24.89 -4.09
C SER A 357 -10.05 23.87 -3.22
N CYS A 358 -9.54 22.63 -3.11
CA CYS A 358 -10.13 21.61 -2.22
C CYS A 358 -10.01 22.02 -0.74
N LEU A 359 -8.86 22.57 -0.33
CA LEU A 359 -8.67 23.08 1.03
C LEU A 359 -9.62 24.23 1.33
N ASP A 360 -9.73 25.18 0.41
CA ASP A 360 -10.62 26.34 0.56
C ASP A 360 -12.10 25.93 0.69
N LEU A 361 -12.55 24.95 -0.10
CA LEU A 361 -13.89 24.37 -0.01
C LEU A 361 -14.18 23.87 1.40
N LEU A 362 -13.32 23.02 1.96
CA LEU A 362 -13.53 22.44 3.28
C LEU A 362 -13.32 23.43 4.44
N LEU A 363 -12.58 24.52 4.22
CA LEU A 363 -12.32 25.54 5.24
C LEU A 363 -13.38 26.63 5.27
N SER A 364 -14.06 26.90 4.14
CA SER A 364 -15.05 27.98 4.00
C SER A 364 -16.50 27.50 4.06
N ASP A 365 -16.79 26.26 3.73
CA ASP A 365 -18.14 25.68 3.66
C ASP A 365 -18.29 24.52 4.66
N GLU A 366 -18.96 24.81 5.78
CA GLU A 366 -19.22 23.83 6.85
C GLU A 366 -20.12 22.68 6.37
N ASP A 367 -21.06 22.93 5.47
CA ASP A 367 -21.92 21.88 4.92
C ASP A 367 -21.13 20.95 4.01
N ALA A 368 -20.19 21.46 3.21
CA ALA A 368 -19.29 20.64 2.41
C ALA A 368 -18.38 19.81 3.29
N TYR A 369 -17.84 20.41 4.35
CA TYR A 369 -17.03 19.70 5.34
C TYR A 369 -17.80 18.55 5.98
N GLN A 370 -19.03 18.80 6.45
CA GLN A 370 -19.84 17.78 7.13
C GLN A 370 -20.24 16.65 6.17
N ARG A 371 -20.65 17.00 4.93
CA ARG A 371 -20.92 15.97 3.90
C ARG A 371 -19.71 15.07 3.64
N ALA A 372 -18.53 15.65 3.53
CA ALA A 372 -17.31 14.89 3.31
C ALA A 372 -16.97 13.98 4.52
N ALA A 373 -17.11 14.50 5.75
CA ALA A 373 -16.87 13.71 6.97
C ALA A 373 -17.86 12.55 7.10
N ASP A 374 -19.12 12.74 6.76
CA ASP A 374 -20.15 11.70 6.83
C ASP A 374 -19.96 10.66 5.71
N ALA A 375 -19.58 11.07 4.51
CA ALA A 375 -19.35 10.19 3.38
C ALA A 375 -18.21 9.19 3.68
N VAL A 376 -17.07 9.66 4.20
CA VAL A 376 -15.93 8.77 4.53
C VAL A 376 -16.22 7.85 5.72
N GLY A 377 -17.08 8.23 6.65
CA GLY A 377 -17.45 7.42 7.82
C GLY A 377 -18.30 6.21 7.47
N ASN A 378 -19.12 6.28 6.44
CA ASN A 378 -20.05 5.21 6.05
C ASN A 378 -19.37 4.09 5.22
N ASP A 379 -18.36 4.41 4.43
CA ASP A 379 -17.71 3.45 3.52
C ASP A 379 -16.67 2.53 4.21
N THR A 380 -16.12 2.93 5.35
CA THR A 380 -15.01 2.22 6.01
C THR A 380 -15.45 1.17 7.02
N VAL A 381 -16.69 1.25 7.52
CA VAL A 381 -17.14 0.43 8.66
C VAL A 381 -17.47 -1.01 8.28
N ASP A 382 -17.80 -1.31 7.02
CA ASP A 382 -18.40 -2.59 6.65
C ASP A 382 -17.48 -3.59 5.91
N LYS A 383 -16.18 -3.31 5.72
CA LYS A 383 -15.29 -4.22 4.97
C LYS A 383 -14.17 -4.82 5.83
N PRO A 384 -14.44 -5.87 6.63
CA PRO A 384 -13.36 -6.58 7.33
C PRO A 384 -12.45 -7.28 6.31
N MET A 385 -11.19 -6.88 6.32
CA MET A 385 -10.12 -7.28 5.41
C MET A 385 -9.80 -8.78 5.37
N SER A 386 -10.16 -9.51 6.41
CA SER A 386 -9.55 -10.81 6.68
C SER A 386 -10.36 -12.03 6.28
N ARG A 387 -11.67 -11.90 6.10
CA ARG A 387 -12.53 -13.09 5.95
C ARG A 387 -12.44 -13.78 4.59
N HIS A 388 -12.11 -13.05 3.51
CA HIS A 388 -12.21 -13.59 2.14
C HIS A 388 -10.90 -13.84 1.41
N ARG A 389 -9.74 -13.44 1.95
CA ARG A 389 -8.45 -13.44 1.21
C ARG A 389 -7.97 -14.78 0.67
N TYR A 390 -8.37 -15.89 1.29
CA TYR A 390 -7.96 -17.23 0.86
C TYR A 390 -9.15 -18.16 0.61
N GLU A 391 -10.36 -17.64 0.54
CA GLU A 391 -11.53 -18.49 0.22
C GLU A 391 -11.41 -19.10 -1.16
N PHE A 392 -10.80 -18.40 -2.11
CA PHE A 392 -10.49 -18.91 -3.44
C PHE A 392 -9.55 -20.14 -3.44
N LEU A 393 -8.73 -20.30 -2.39
CA LEU A 393 -7.86 -21.48 -2.24
C LEU A 393 -8.59 -22.70 -1.67
N ARG A 394 -9.75 -22.52 -1.04
CA ARG A 394 -10.54 -23.62 -0.47
C ARG A 394 -11.33 -24.39 -1.54
N ASP A 395 -11.74 -23.71 -2.60
CA ASP A 395 -12.66 -24.27 -3.61
C ASP A 395 -11.88 -24.72 -4.86
N GLY A 396 -11.26 -25.89 -4.78
CA GLY A 396 -10.56 -26.52 -5.92
C GLY A 396 -11.50 -26.99 -7.04
N ARG A 397 -12.82 -26.74 -6.98
CA ARG A 397 -13.81 -27.23 -7.94
C ARG A 397 -14.85 -26.22 -8.45
N ASN A 398 -14.94 -24.99 -7.91
CA ASN A 398 -15.96 -24.03 -8.35
C ASN A 398 -15.38 -22.62 -8.56
N ARG A 399 -14.78 -22.40 -9.74
CA ARG A 399 -14.31 -21.08 -10.20
C ARG A 399 -15.42 -20.05 -10.48
N ARG A 400 -16.72 -20.35 -10.23
CA ARG A 400 -17.85 -19.52 -10.70
C ARG A 400 -18.74 -18.88 -9.62
N ILE A 401 -18.53 -19.10 -8.32
CA ILE A 401 -19.53 -18.69 -7.31
C ILE A 401 -19.27 -17.30 -6.68
N PHE A 402 -18.11 -16.66 -6.90
CA PHE A 402 -17.79 -15.39 -6.22
C PHE A 402 -17.95 -14.11 -7.06
N MET A 403 -18.44 -14.19 -8.29
CA MET A 403 -18.74 -12.99 -9.11
C MET A 403 -20.09 -12.32 -8.78
N GLU A 404 -20.97 -12.93 -7.97
CA GLU A 404 -22.35 -12.47 -7.81
C GLU A 404 -22.70 -11.79 -6.47
N LYS A 405 -21.71 -11.56 -5.58
CA LYS A 405 -21.93 -10.73 -4.38
C LYS A 405 -20.92 -9.59 -4.27
N GLY A 406 -20.70 -8.90 -5.37
CA GLY A 406 -20.32 -7.52 -5.34
C GLY A 406 -21.53 -6.74 -4.86
N VAL A 407 -21.50 -6.30 -3.63
CA VAL A 407 -22.45 -5.29 -3.15
C VAL A 407 -22.24 -4.07 -4.03
N GLY A 408 -23.25 -3.77 -4.84
CA GLY A 408 -23.27 -2.59 -5.68
C GLY A 408 -23.13 -1.35 -4.81
N PHE A 409 -22.25 -0.48 -5.21
CA PHE A 409 -22.29 0.90 -4.79
C PHE A 409 -23.63 1.49 -5.26
N MET A 410 -24.52 1.82 -4.35
CA MET A 410 -25.49 2.90 -4.45
C MET A 410 -25.13 3.93 -3.41
#